data_e7e536a7e63d9351dbe4192822f30ccb
#
_entry.id   e7e536a7e63d9351dbe4192822f30ccb
#
_cell.length_a   1.000
_cell.length_b   1.000
_cell.length_c   1.000
_cell.angle_alpha   90.00
_cell.angle_beta   90.00
_cell.angle_gamma   90.00
#
_symmetry.space_group_name_H-M   'P 1'
#
loop_
_entity.id
_entity.type
_entity.pdbx_description
1 polymer ?
#
loop_
_entity_poly.entity_id
_entity_poly.type
_entity_poly.pdbx_seq_one_letter_code
_entity_poly.pdbx_strand_id
1 'polypeptide(L)'
;MSRIAVFVMDGVEEVECLTTVDFCRRAGIGVTTVSVTGTKQVRGSHDIIFHTDSVLADVDFDVFDAVVYPGGAGTADLGKAEGTRELAEKFLSEGKLVAAIDRKSTL
;
A
#
# COMPACT_ATOMS: atom_id res chain seq x y z
N MET A 1 0.66 -17.98 -8.25
CA MET A 1 -0.29 -17.05 -7.64
C MET A 1 0.35 -15.68 -7.52
N SER A 2 -0.38 -14.65 -7.95
CA SER A 2 0.11 -13.29 -7.82
C SER A 2 -0.02 -12.79 -6.38
N ARG A 3 0.96 -12.04 -5.94
CA ARG A 3 0.99 -11.45 -4.59
C ARG A 3 1.26 -9.96 -4.70
N ILE A 4 0.44 -9.16 -4.01
CA ILE A 4 0.64 -7.71 -3.98
C ILE A 4 0.73 -7.19 -2.54
N ALA A 5 1.51 -6.14 -2.37
CA ALA A 5 1.59 -5.39 -1.13
C ALA A 5 0.86 -4.06 -1.33
N VAL A 6 -0.03 -3.72 -0.41
CA VAL A 6 -0.74 -2.44 -0.43
C VAL A 6 -0.24 -1.61 0.74
N PHE A 7 0.41 -0.50 0.44
CA PHE A 7 0.91 0.41 1.48
C PHE A 7 -0.23 1.20 2.10
N VAL A 8 -0.20 1.33 3.41
CA VAL A 8 -1.24 2.04 4.16
C VAL A 8 -0.58 3.03 5.11
N MET A 9 -1.10 4.25 5.13
CA MET A 9 -0.61 5.31 6.00
C MET A 9 -1.77 6.02 6.67
N ASP A 10 -1.49 6.79 7.72
CA ASP A 10 -2.51 7.65 8.30
C ASP A 10 -2.98 8.67 7.25
N GLY A 11 -4.28 8.90 7.20
CA GLY A 11 -4.89 9.76 6.19
C GLY A 11 -5.22 9.05 4.88
N VAL A 12 -5.03 7.73 4.80
CA VAL A 12 -5.40 6.95 3.61
C VAL A 12 -6.91 7.05 3.36
N GLU A 13 -7.29 7.06 2.09
CA GLU A 13 -8.71 7.00 1.73
C GLU A 13 -9.22 5.57 1.94
N GLU A 14 -10.06 5.38 2.96
CA GLU A 14 -10.46 4.04 3.40
C GLU A 14 -11.17 3.25 2.32
N VAL A 15 -12.09 3.91 1.60
CA VAL A 15 -12.88 3.23 0.57
C VAL A 15 -11.98 2.76 -0.57
N GLU A 16 -11.09 3.61 -1.06
CA GLU A 16 -10.17 3.23 -2.13
C GLU A 16 -9.25 2.10 -1.71
N CYS A 17 -8.68 2.22 -0.51
CA CYS A 17 -7.75 1.22 0.00
C CYS A 17 -8.43 -0.14 0.21
N LEU A 18 -9.52 -0.16 0.98
CA LEU A 18 -10.18 -1.41 1.37
C LEU A 18 -10.92 -2.04 0.20
N THR A 19 -11.48 -1.25 -0.71
CA THR A 19 -12.11 -1.77 -1.92
C THR A 19 -11.10 -2.49 -2.81
N THR A 20 -9.92 -1.91 -2.98
CA THR A 20 -8.84 -2.53 -3.75
C THR A 20 -8.44 -3.86 -3.13
N VAL A 21 -8.26 -3.89 -1.81
CA VAL A 21 -7.91 -5.12 -1.08
C VAL A 21 -9.00 -6.17 -1.27
N ASP A 22 -10.26 -5.79 -1.10
CA ASP A 22 -11.39 -6.70 -1.21
C ASP A 22 -11.50 -7.30 -2.61
N PHE A 23 -11.45 -6.46 -3.64
CA PHE A 23 -11.52 -6.94 -5.03
C PHE A 23 -10.39 -7.89 -5.36
N CYS A 24 -9.17 -7.58 -4.97
CA CYS A 24 -8.03 -8.43 -5.26
C CYS A 24 -8.14 -9.77 -4.55
N ARG A 25 -8.58 -9.78 -3.30
CA ARG A 25 -8.77 -11.04 -2.56
C ARG A 25 -9.87 -11.89 -3.17
N ARG A 26 -10.96 -11.27 -3.63
CA ARG A 26 -12.04 -11.97 -4.33
C ARG A 26 -11.57 -12.59 -5.64
N ALA A 27 -10.61 -11.96 -6.29
CA ALA A 27 -10.03 -12.47 -7.53
C ALA A 27 -8.96 -13.54 -7.32
N GLY A 28 -8.69 -13.93 -6.08
CA GLY A 28 -7.69 -14.94 -5.78
C GLY A 28 -6.26 -14.42 -5.70
N ILE A 29 -6.09 -13.11 -5.68
CA ILE A 29 -4.77 -12.50 -5.55
C ILE A 29 -4.40 -12.42 -4.07
N GLY A 30 -3.19 -12.83 -3.72
CA GLY A 30 -2.69 -12.70 -2.36
C GLY A 30 -2.36 -11.24 -2.04
N VAL A 31 -3.07 -10.66 -1.09
CA VAL A 31 -2.89 -9.25 -0.70
C VAL A 31 -2.40 -9.16 0.73
N THR A 32 -1.32 -8.42 0.92
CA THR A 32 -0.82 -8.07 2.25
C THR A 32 -0.89 -6.56 2.39
N THR A 33 -1.61 -6.07 3.39
CA THR A 33 -1.62 -4.65 3.72
C THR A 33 -0.43 -4.36 4.63
N VAL A 34 0.30 -3.29 4.32
CA VAL A 34 1.56 -2.96 4.97
C VAL A 34 1.49 -1.52 5.47
N SER A 35 1.53 -1.35 6.78
CA SER A 35 1.56 -0.01 7.37
C SER A 35 2.94 0.61 7.27
N VAL A 36 2.99 1.88 6.88
CA VAL A 36 4.23 2.65 6.86
C VAL A 36 4.34 3.58 8.08
N THR A 37 3.40 3.47 9.04
CA THR A 37 3.37 4.34 10.22
C THR A 37 4.24 3.83 11.37
N GLY A 38 4.74 2.60 11.28
CA GLY A 38 5.47 1.95 12.36
C GLY A 38 4.61 1.05 13.24
N THR A 39 3.29 1.15 13.14
CA THR A 39 2.35 0.27 13.85
C THR A 39 1.33 -0.29 12.86
N LYS A 40 0.72 -1.43 13.20
CA LYS A 40 -0.31 -2.01 12.35
C LYS A 40 -1.59 -1.18 12.33
N GLN A 41 -1.85 -0.40 13.37
CA GLN A 41 -3.04 0.43 13.43
C GLN A 41 -2.88 1.67 12.57
N VAL A 42 -3.88 1.94 11.74
CA VAL A 42 -3.92 3.09 10.84
C VAL A 42 -5.26 3.79 10.98
N ARG A 43 -5.23 5.11 10.94
CA ARG A 43 -6.45 5.94 10.92
C ARG A 43 -6.58 6.57 9.54
N GLY A 44 -7.67 6.24 8.83
CA GLY A 44 -7.94 6.81 7.51
C GLY A 44 -8.42 8.26 7.56
N SER A 45 -8.61 8.83 6.38
CA SER A 45 -9.01 10.24 6.24
C SER A 45 -10.42 10.53 6.76
N HIS A 46 -11.25 9.50 6.92
CA HIS A 46 -12.61 9.60 7.45
C HIS A 46 -12.71 9.07 8.89
N ASP A 47 -11.61 9.07 9.62
CA ASP A 47 -11.52 8.63 11.01
C ASP A 47 -11.84 7.15 11.26
N ILE A 48 -11.77 6.32 10.24
CA ILE A 48 -11.94 4.88 10.40
C ILE A 48 -10.58 4.30 10.80
N ILE A 49 -10.54 3.64 11.96
CA ILE A 49 -9.33 2.99 12.44
C ILE A 49 -9.40 1.51 12.07
N PHE A 50 -8.34 1.01 11.45
CA PHE A 50 -8.26 -0.40 11.11
C PHE A 50 -6.82 -0.89 11.26
N HIS A 51 -6.64 -2.20 11.20
CA HIS A 51 -5.31 -2.82 11.33
C HIS A 51 -4.87 -3.39 10.00
N THR A 52 -3.59 -3.16 9.67
CA THR A 52 -2.95 -3.79 8.53
C THR A 52 -2.44 -5.17 8.90
N ASP A 53 -2.08 -5.96 7.88
CA ASP A 53 -1.54 -7.30 8.10
C ASP A 53 -0.13 -7.23 8.68
N SER A 54 0.67 -6.26 8.28
CA SER A 54 2.06 -6.14 8.68
C SER A 54 2.52 -4.69 8.71
N VAL A 55 3.74 -4.47 9.15
CA VAL A 55 4.42 -3.17 9.08
C VAL A 55 5.59 -3.26 8.12
N LEU A 56 6.03 -2.11 7.60
CA LEU A 56 7.05 -2.04 6.55
C LEU A 56 8.34 -2.79 6.93
N ALA A 57 8.77 -2.68 8.19
CA ALA A 57 10.02 -3.28 8.64
C ALA A 57 9.98 -4.81 8.68
N ASP A 58 8.79 -5.41 8.72
CA ASP A 58 8.64 -6.86 8.91
C ASP A 58 8.36 -7.62 7.62
N VAL A 59 8.33 -6.94 6.47
CA VAL A 59 7.92 -7.53 5.20
C VAL A 59 9.12 -7.81 4.31
N ASP A 60 9.16 -9.01 3.75
CA ASP A 60 10.09 -9.36 2.67
C ASP A 60 9.40 -9.06 1.33
N PHE A 61 9.82 -7.97 0.70
CA PHE A 61 9.18 -7.51 -0.54
C PHE A 61 9.56 -8.36 -1.77
N ASP A 62 10.56 -9.21 -1.65
CA ASP A 62 10.96 -10.07 -2.78
C ASP A 62 9.88 -11.10 -3.14
N VAL A 63 8.95 -11.39 -2.22
CA VAL A 63 7.86 -12.34 -2.48
C VAL A 63 6.68 -11.71 -3.25
N PHE A 64 6.69 -10.39 -3.43
CA PHE A 64 5.58 -9.69 -4.09
C PHE A 64 5.86 -9.43 -5.56
N ASP A 65 4.80 -9.48 -6.36
CA ASP A 65 4.85 -9.19 -7.81
C ASP A 65 4.52 -7.72 -8.09
N ALA A 66 3.87 -7.06 -7.16
CA ALA A 66 3.44 -5.67 -7.32
C ALA A 66 3.34 -4.97 -5.98
N VAL A 67 3.44 -3.65 -6.01
CA VAL A 67 3.12 -2.78 -4.87
C VAL A 67 2.07 -1.77 -5.30
N VAL A 68 1.16 -1.44 -4.39
CA VAL A 68 0.06 -0.50 -4.64
C VAL A 68 0.14 0.63 -3.62
N TYR A 69 0.06 1.86 -4.12
CA TYR A 69 0.06 3.08 -3.31
C TYR A 69 -1.34 3.68 -3.39
N PRO A 70 -2.21 3.46 -2.40
CA PRO A 70 -3.57 4.02 -2.42
C PRO A 70 -3.55 5.53 -2.18
N GLY A 71 -4.61 6.20 -2.63
CA GLY A 71 -4.77 7.63 -2.46
C GLY A 71 -5.24 8.04 -1.07
N GLY A 72 -5.43 9.33 -0.89
CA GLY A 72 -5.92 9.95 0.33
C GLY A 72 -5.09 11.15 0.75
N ALA A 73 -5.49 11.77 1.85
CA ALA A 73 -4.79 12.94 2.37
C ALA A 73 -3.35 12.62 2.80
N GLY A 74 -3.07 11.38 3.14
CA GLY A 74 -1.74 10.94 3.55
C GLY A 74 -0.82 10.55 2.40
N THR A 75 -1.26 10.67 1.14
CA THR A 75 -0.46 10.23 -0.02
C THR A 75 0.89 10.92 -0.11
N ALA A 76 0.96 12.21 0.20
CA ALA A 76 2.22 12.94 0.20
C ALA A 76 3.20 12.37 1.25
N ASP A 77 2.68 11.98 2.40
CA ASP A 77 3.50 11.38 3.45
C ASP A 77 3.97 9.98 3.06
N LEU A 78 3.18 9.25 2.29
CA LEU A 78 3.58 7.94 1.78
C LEU A 78 4.82 8.06 0.92
N GLY A 79 4.86 9.03 0.01
CA GLY A 79 6.03 9.26 -0.83
C GLY A 79 7.27 9.67 -0.07
N LYS A 80 7.11 10.16 1.16
CA LYS A 80 8.21 10.55 2.05
C LYS A 80 8.58 9.44 3.03
N ALA A 81 7.75 8.41 3.17
CA ALA A 81 8.05 7.32 4.09
C ALA A 81 9.32 6.61 3.65
N GLU A 82 10.21 6.38 4.61
CA GLU A 82 11.50 5.79 4.34
C GLU A 82 11.37 4.45 3.65
N GLY A 83 12.04 4.28 2.54
CA GLY A 83 12.11 3.02 1.80
C GLY A 83 11.00 2.80 0.77
N THR A 84 9.91 3.56 0.81
CA THR A 84 8.80 3.31 -0.14
C THR A 84 9.16 3.72 -1.55
N ARG A 85 9.86 4.84 -1.71
CA ARG A 85 10.29 5.30 -3.02
C ARG A 85 11.34 4.38 -3.64
N GLU A 86 12.32 4.00 -2.85
CA GLU A 86 13.37 3.08 -3.27
C GLU A 86 12.78 1.73 -3.65
N LEU A 87 11.76 1.29 -2.94
CA LEU A 87 11.07 0.05 -3.23
C LEU A 87 10.33 0.13 -4.58
N ALA A 88 9.69 1.25 -4.88
CA ALA A 88 9.06 1.45 -6.18
C ALA A 88 10.09 1.37 -7.32
N GLU A 89 11.23 2.02 -7.13
CA GLU A 89 12.32 1.99 -8.12
C GLU A 89 12.85 0.56 -8.30
N LYS A 90 13.03 -0.17 -7.21
CA LYS A 90 13.47 -1.57 -7.26
C LYS A 90 12.47 -2.43 -8.03
N PHE A 91 11.18 -2.30 -7.74
CA PHE A 91 10.15 -3.08 -8.41
C PHE A 91 10.12 -2.80 -9.91
N LEU A 92 10.22 -1.54 -10.30
CA LEU A 92 10.27 -1.18 -11.71
C LEU A 92 11.50 -1.77 -12.40
N SER A 93 12.66 -1.73 -11.75
CA SER A 93 13.90 -2.27 -12.32
C SER A 93 13.84 -3.79 -12.47
N GLU A 94 13.05 -4.48 -11.66
CA GLU A 94 12.87 -5.92 -11.72
C GLU A 94 11.73 -6.34 -12.67
N GLY A 95 11.10 -5.39 -13.34
CA GLY A 95 9.97 -5.66 -14.22
C GLY A 95 8.67 -5.94 -13.49
N LYS A 96 8.59 -5.62 -12.21
CA LYS A 96 7.39 -5.80 -11.41
C LYS A 96 6.48 -4.58 -11.52
N LEU A 97 5.20 -4.75 -11.16
CA LEU A 97 4.20 -3.70 -11.29
C LEU A 97 4.22 -2.76 -10.09
N VAL A 98 4.13 -1.47 -10.37
CA VAL A 98 3.88 -0.43 -9.37
C VAL A 98 2.61 0.29 -9.76
N ALA A 99 1.62 0.32 -8.88
CA ALA A 99 0.35 0.96 -9.13
C ALA A 99 0.07 2.03 -8.09
N ALA A 100 -0.54 3.13 -8.52
CA ALA A 100 -0.96 4.20 -7.64
C ALA A 100 -2.44 4.47 -7.88
N ILE A 101 -3.20 4.61 -6.79
CA ILE A 101 -4.61 4.94 -6.84
C ILE A 101 -4.77 6.30 -6.18
N ASP A 102 -4.97 7.34 -6.98
CA ASP A 102 -5.10 8.69 -6.47
C ASP A 102 -5.94 9.51 -7.45
N ARG A 103 -6.97 10.18 -6.93
CA ARG A 103 -7.81 11.03 -7.75
C ARG A 103 -7.06 12.21 -8.35
N LYS A 104 -5.95 12.60 -7.73
CA LYS A 104 -5.11 13.71 -8.18
C LYS A 104 -3.79 13.24 -8.75
N SER A 105 -3.67 11.97 -9.02
CA SER A 105 -2.48 11.27 -9.48
C SER A 105 -1.32 12.18 -9.88
N THR A 106 -0.40 12.42 -8.96
CA THR A 106 0.82 13.17 -9.20
C THR A 106 2.06 12.29 -9.12
N LEU A 107 1.85 11.01 -9.11
CA LEU A 107 2.94 10.04 -9.04
C LEU A 107 3.58 9.78 -10.40
#